data_10b64bd94dd21882c371700b6194d3ac
#
_entry.id   10b64bd94dd21882c371700b6194d3ac
#
_cell.length_a   1.000
_cell.length_b   1.000
_cell.length_c   1.000
_cell.angle_alpha   90.00
_cell.angle_beta   90.00
_cell.angle_gamma   90.00
#
_symmetry.space_group_name_H-M   'P 1'
#
loop_
_entity.id
_entity.type
_entity.pdbx_description
1 polymer ?
#
loop_
_entity_poly.entity_id
_entity_poly.type
_entity_poly.pdbx_seq_one_letter_code
_entity_poly.pdbx_strand_id
1 'polypeptide(L)'
;FEHEPYISRAIYRVIPDGSTIFLELQTQGLDSAGLTPLQFVRQSDTAFFRKYYRKFRLPSFSYVYMGYNLQNPLFRDKLVRQALNYAVDKREIISMVHLGLGQVCTGPFIPGSWAYNPAVEAAGYDPLKARQLLAQAGWEDHDHDGWLDKEGKPFSFTIISNQGNEERVRTAQIIQRR
;
A
#
# COMPACT_ATOMS: atom_id res chain seq x y z
N PHE A 1 -8.68 29.75 -15.31
CA PHE A 1 -8.80 30.29 -13.93
C PHE A 1 -9.58 31.58 -14.02
N GLU A 2 -10.59 31.74 -13.20
CA GLU A 2 -11.50 32.92 -13.25
C GLU A 2 -10.92 34.13 -12.49
N HIS A 3 -9.85 33.95 -11.70
CA HIS A 3 -9.24 35.03 -10.90
C HIS A 3 -7.71 34.94 -10.93
N GLU A 4 -7.06 36.07 -10.71
CA GLU A 4 -5.61 36.13 -10.52
C GLU A 4 -5.22 35.36 -9.24
N PRO A 5 -4.09 34.62 -9.27
CA PRO A 5 -3.63 33.89 -8.09
C PRO A 5 -3.20 34.85 -6.98
N TYR A 6 -3.60 34.58 -5.75
CA TYR A 6 -3.17 35.36 -4.58
C TYR A 6 -1.69 35.16 -4.22
N ILE A 7 -1.07 34.05 -4.70
CA ILE A 7 0.33 33.73 -4.45
C ILE A 7 1.13 34.11 -5.68
N SER A 8 2.03 35.09 -5.55
CA SER A 8 2.87 35.58 -6.65
C SER A 8 4.04 34.65 -6.97
N ARG A 9 4.51 33.84 -6.00
CA ARG A 9 5.66 32.96 -6.18
C ARG A 9 5.52 31.69 -5.34
N ALA A 10 5.71 30.53 -5.96
CA ALA A 10 5.84 29.22 -5.31
C ALA A 10 7.23 28.64 -5.61
N ILE A 11 7.94 28.16 -4.57
CA ILE A 11 9.27 27.56 -4.70
C ILE A 11 9.15 26.09 -4.27
N TYR A 12 9.43 25.18 -5.21
CA TYR A 12 9.47 23.75 -4.94
C TYR A 12 10.93 23.32 -4.64
N ARG A 13 11.19 22.90 -3.42
CA ARG A 13 12.48 22.34 -3.00
C ARG A 13 12.43 20.82 -3.12
N VAL A 14 13.40 20.24 -3.82
CA VAL A 14 13.56 18.79 -3.92
C VAL A 14 14.42 18.32 -2.76
N ILE A 15 13.81 17.65 -1.78
CA ILE A 15 14.46 17.08 -0.61
C ILE A 15 14.17 15.57 -0.62
N PRO A 16 15.16 14.71 -0.91
CA PRO A 16 14.94 13.28 -1.09
C PRO A 16 14.54 12.54 0.20
N ASP A 17 14.99 13.02 1.36
CA ASP A 17 14.80 12.38 2.64
C ASP A 17 13.59 12.96 3.40
N GLY A 18 12.64 12.07 3.77
CA GLY A 18 11.41 12.48 4.46
C GLY A 18 11.63 12.99 5.90
N SER A 19 12.70 12.56 6.58
CA SER A 19 13.03 13.05 7.91
C SER A 19 13.57 14.46 7.84
N THR A 20 14.37 14.76 6.82
CA THR A 20 14.85 16.12 6.53
C THR A 20 13.69 17.07 6.20
N ILE A 21 12.71 16.62 5.40
CA ILE A 21 11.48 17.40 5.15
C ILE A 21 10.77 17.73 6.46
N PHE A 22 10.67 16.77 7.36
CA PHE A 22 10.00 16.96 8.64
C PHE A 22 10.74 17.93 9.56
N LEU A 23 12.07 17.86 9.59
CA LEU A 23 12.93 18.84 10.31
C LEU A 23 12.78 20.26 9.76
N GLU A 24 12.75 20.41 8.45
CA GLU A 24 12.51 21.70 7.81
C GLU A 24 11.14 22.31 8.18
N LEU A 25 10.09 21.48 8.31
CA LEU A 25 8.82 21.95 8.84
C LEU A 25 8.93 22.39 10.31
N GLN A 26 9.67 21.65 11.15
CA GLN A 26 9.88 22.01 12.56
C GLN A 26 10.63 23.33 12.74
N THR A 27 11.51 23.67 11.81
CA THR A 27 12.27 24.93 11.80
C THR A 27 11.58 26.03 11.00
N GLN A 28 10.37 25.80 10.49
CA GLN A 28 9.64 26.71 9.59
C GLN A 28 10.40 27.06 8.30
N GLY A 29 11.29 26.19 7.86
CA GLY A 29 12.02 26.28 6.60
C GLY A 29 11.17 25.90 5.38
N LEU A 30 9.99 25.31 5.60
CA LEU A 30 8.98 24.97 4.59
C LEU A 30 7.60 25.42 5.05
N ASP A 31 6.82 25.99 4.12
CA ASP A 31 5.44 26.40 4.36
C ASP A 31 4.46 25.23 4.21
N SER A 32 4.81 24.24 3.39
CA SER A 32 3.98 23.08 3.10
C SER A 32 4.81 21.87 2.69
N ALA A 33 4.44 20.68 3.17
CA ALA A 33 5.05 19.43 2.71
C ALA A 33 4.11 18.25 2.89
N GLY A 34 4.36 17.16 2.14
CA GLY A 34 3.75 15.85 2.39
C GLY A 34 4.34 15.19 3.61
N LEU A 35 3.51 14.51 4.40
CA LEU A 35 3.92 13.77 5.60
C LEU A 35 3.68 12.28 5.40
N THR A 36 4.58 11.46 5.94
CA THR A 36 4.33 10.02 6.10
C THR A 36 3.17 9.80 7.10
N PRO A 37 2.51 8.64 7.09
CA PRO A 37 1.46 8.33 8.06
C PRO A 37 1.90 8.53 9.52
N LEU A 38 3.12 8.11 9.86
CA LEU A 38 3.67 8.27 11.20
C LEU A 38 3.86 9.74 11.59
N GLN A 39 4.42 10.52 10.68
CA GLN A 39 4.58 11.96 10.87
C GLN A 39 3.23 12.65 11.02
N PHE A 40 2.28 12.32 10.15
CA PHE A 40 0.95 12.93 10.17
C PHE A 40 0.17 12.59 11.44
N VAL A 41 0.13 11.31 11.85
CA VAL A 41 -0.71 10.87 12.97
C VAL A 41 -0.07 11.19 14.33
N ARG A 42 1.25 10.99 14.46
CA ARG A 42 1.92 11.02 15.76
C ARG A 42 2.89 12.18 15.92
N GLN A 43 3.84 12.35 14.99
CA GLN A 43 4.96 13.27 15.21
C GLN A 43 4.56 14.74 15.06
N SER A 44 3.58 15.04 14.21
CA SER A 44 3.02 16.40 14.06
C SER A 44 1.85 16.70 14.99
N ASP A 45 1.54 15.83 15.97
CA ASP A 45 0.50 16.11 16.97
C ASP A 45 1.07 16.81 18.19
N THR A 46 1.64 17.99 17.99
CA THR A 46 2.28 18.81 19.01
C THR A 46 1.69 20.21 19.03
N ALA A 47 1.90 20.95 20.14
CA ALA A 47 1.48 22.35 20.26
C ALA A 47 2.10 23.24 19.16
N PHE A 48 3.35 22.96 18.80
CA PHE A 48 4.05 23.68 17.73
C PHE A 48 3.32 23.51 16.39
N PHE A 49 3.06 22.28 15.95
CA PHE A 49 2.39 22.04 14.68
C PHE A 49 0.96 22.59 14.66
N ARG A 50 0.21 22.46 15.76
CA ARG A 50 -1.13 23.05 15.87
C ARG A 50 -1.12 24.57 15.78
N LYS A 51 -0.06 25.24 16.26
CA LYS A 51 0.08 26.68 16.19
C LYS A 51 0.42 27.19 14.79
N TYR A 52 1.36 26.52 14.11
CA TYR A 52 1.95 27.06 12.86
C TYR A 52 1.43 26.40 11.59
N TYR A 53 0.84 25.19 11.67
CA TYR A 53 0.42 24.45 10.50
C TYR A 53 -1.02 23.94 10.61
N ARG A 54 -1.65 23.78 9.45
CA ARG A 54 -2.92 23.06 9.33
C ARG A 54 -2.68 21.74 8.60
N LYS A 55 -3.20 20.64 9.15
CA LYS A 55 -3.12 19.32 8.52
C LYS A 55 -4.32 19.08 7.63
N PHE A 56 -4.06 18.65 6.42
CA PHE A 56 -5.08 18.26 5.44
C PHE A 56 -4.90 16.80 5.08
N ARG A 57 -5.99 16.12 4.83
CA ARG A 57 -6.03 14.77 4.30
C ARG A 57 -6.80 14.81 2.99
N LEU A 58 -6.12 14.57 1.89
CA LEU A 58 -6.69 14.57 0.57
C LEU A 58 -6.54 13.17 -0.04
N PRO A 59 -7.54 12.68 -0.79
CA PRO A 59 -7.37 11.48 -1.59
C PRO A 59 -6.22 11.68 -2.58
N SER A 60 -5.29 10.73 -2.60
CA SER A 60 -4.21 10.71 -3.59
C SER A 60 -4.67 9.98 -4.84
N PHE A 61 -4.31 10.46 -6.03
CA PHE A 61 -4.49 9.74 -7.30
C PHE A 61 -3.43 8.65 -7.50
N SER A 62 -3.02 8.01 -6.41
CA SER A 62 -2.07 6.92 -6.42
C SER A 62 -2.60 5.71 -5.64
N TYR A 63 -2.14 4.53 -6.01
CA TYR A 63 -2.47 3.29 -5.31
C TYR A 63 -1.25 2.39 -5.22
N VAL A 64 -1.22 1.55 -4.20
CA VAL A 64 -0.19 0.52 -4.01
C VAL A 64 -0.79 -0.82 -4.39
N TYR A 65 -0.05 -1.59 -5.17
CA TYR A 65 -0.48 -2.90 -5.65
C TYR A 65 0.68 -3.90 -5.65
N MET A 66 0.34 -5.18 -5.56
CA MET A 66 1.27 -6.27 -5.82
C MET A 66 1.06 -6.76 -7.27
N GLY A 67 2.04 -6.52 -8.13
CA GLY A 67 2.02 -6.97 -9.52
C GLY A 67 2.61 -8.38 -9.65
N TYR A 68 2.03 -9.21 -10.50
CA TYR A 68 2.49 -10.57 -10.76
C TYR A 68 3.24 -10.63 -12.09
N ASN A 69 4.43 -11.24 -12.08
CA ASN A 69 5.12 -11.57 -13.33
C ASN A 69 4.43 -12.77 -13.99
N LEU A 70 3.62 -12.54 -15.01
CA LEU A 70 2.90 -13.57 -15.73
C LEU A 70 3.78 -14.47 -16.61
N GLN A 71 5.08 -14.16 -16.75
CA GLN A 71 6.05 -15.08 -17.35
C GLN A 71 6.42 -16.21 -16.39
N ASN A 72 6.30 -15.98 -15.08
CA ASN A 72 6.48 -17.03 -14.09
C ASN A 72 5.28 -18.02 -14.16
N PRO A 73 5.54 -19.33 -14.34
CA PRO A 73 4.49 -20.35 -14.42
C PRO A 73 3.53 -20.34 -13.23
N LEU A 74 4.05 -20.06 -12.02
CA LEU A 74 3.24 -19.95 -10.80
C LEU A 74 2.10 -18.93 -10.94
N PHE A 75 2.36 -17.78 -11.56
CA PHE A 75 1.40 -16.69 -11.68
C PHE A 75 0.61 -16.70 -12.99
N ARG A 76 0.87 -17.64 -13.90
CA ARG A 76 0.01 -17.83 -15.08
C ARG A 76 -1.37 -18.34 -14.68
N ASP A 77 -1.44 -19.17 -13.65
CA ASP A 77 -2.70 -19.67 -13.14
C ASP A 77 -3.51 -18.54 -12.48
N LYS A 78 -4.74 -18.36 -12.95
CA LYS A 78 -5.67 -17.37 -12.41
C LYS A 78 -6.07 -17.71 -10.97
N LEU A 79 -6.22 -18.99 -10.64
CA LEU A 79 -6.61 -19.45 -9.31
C LEU A 79 -5.57 -19.06 -8.27
N VAL A 80 -4.28 -19.20 -8.61
CA VAL A 80 -3.17 -18.78 -7.74
C VAL A 80 -3.24 -17.26 -7.46
N ARG A 81 -3.43 -16.44 -8.48
CA ARG A 81 -3.53 -14.97 -8.29
C ARG A 81 -4.77 -14.59 -7.47
N GLN A 82 -5.89 -15.27 -7.67
CA GLN A 82 -7.10 -15.08 -6.88
C GLN A 82 -6.88 -15.51 -5.43
N ALA A 83 -6.24 -16.65 -5.21
CA ALA A 83 -5.91 -17.15 -3.88
C ALA A 83 -5.06 -16.14 -3.10
N LEU A 84 -3.99 -15.64 -3.70
CA LEU A 84 -3.14 -14.62 -3.09
C LEU A 84 -3.91 -13.32 -2.77
N ASN A 85 -4.89 -12.95 -3.58
CA ASN A 85 -5.74 -11.79 -3.29
C ASN A 85 -6.64 -11.99 -2.06
N TYR A 86 -7.13 -13.22 -1.82
CA TYR A 86 -7.88 -13.58 -0.61
C TYR A 86 -6.97 -13.80 0.61
N ALA A 87 -5.73 -14.23 0.41
CA ALA A 87 -4.76 -14.47 1.48
C ALA A 87 -4.24 -13.19 2.14
N VAL A 88 -4.36 -12.04 1.49
CA VAL A 88 -3.82 -10.76 2.00
C VAL A 88 -4.89 -9.94 2.71
N ASP A 89 -4.70 -9.70 4.01
CA ASP A 89 -5.54 -8.78 4.78
C ASP A 89 -5.12 -7.32 4.50
N LYS A 90 -5.83 -6.72 3.55
CA LYS A 90 -5.61 -5.32 3.14
C LYS A 90 -5.95 -4.32 4.24
N ARG A 91 -6.91 -4.65 5.13
CA ARG A 91 -7.31 -3.79 6.24
C ARG A 91 -6.24 -3.79 7.34
N GLU A 92 -5.62 -4.93 7.60
CA GLU A 92 -4.48 -5.02 8.50
C GLU A 92 -3.31 -4.16 7.99
N ILE A 93 -2.98 -4.24 6.70
CA ILE A 93 -1.93 -3.41 6.09
C ILE A 93 -2.24 -1.91 6.26
N ILE A 94 -3.48 -1.49 5.97
CA ILE A 94 -3.90 -0.10 6.16
C ILE A 94 -3.77 0.32 7.63
N SER A 95 -4.16 -0.53 8.57
CA SER A 95 -4.07 -0.24 10.00
C SER A 95 -2.62 -0.16 10.49
N MET A 96 -1.80 -1.15 10.15
CA MET A 96 -0.45 -1.29 10.70
C MET A 96 0.60 -0.43 10.00
N VAL A 97 0.51 -0.30 8.67
CA VAL A 97 1.50 0.42 7.87
C VAL A 97 1.08 1.87 7.66
N HIS A 98 -0.17 2.09 7.31
CA HIS A 98 -0.69 3.42 6.99
C HIS A 98 -1.45 4.11 8.13
N LEU A 99 -1.48 3.50 9.33
CA LEU A 99 -2.14 4.05 10.53
C LEU A 99 -3.58 4.50 10.27
N GLY A 100 -4.32 3.75 9.45
CA GLY A 100 -5.69 4.06 9.06
C GLY A 100 -5.81 5.14 7.97
N LEU A 101 -4.72 5.67 7.45
CA LEU A 101 -4.71 6.66 6.38
C LEU A 101 -4.70 5.98 5.00
N GLY A 102 -5.79 5.30 4.68
CA GLY A 102 -5.90 4.61 3.41
C GLY A 102 -7.26 3.97 3.25
N GLN A 103 -7.51 3.43 2.08
CA GLN A 103 -8.69 2.63 1.79
C GLN A 103 -8.35 1.51 0.82
N VAL A 104 -9.10 0.42 0.89
CA VAL A 104 -8.93 -0.69 -0.04
C VAL A 104 -9.36 -0.25 -1.43
N CYS A 105 -8.51 -0.48 -2.43
CA CYS A 105 -8.82 -0.21 -3.83
C CYS A 105 -9.31 -1.48 -4.53
N THR A 106 -10.28 -1.31 -5.43
CA THR A 106 -10.81 -2.37 -6.30
C THR A 106 -10.16 -2.38 -7.68
N GLY A 107 -9.38 -1.35 -7.98
CA GLY A 107 -8.69 -1.16 -9.24
C GLY A 107 -7.89 0.15 -9.27
N PRO A 108 -7.43 0.59 -10.44
CA PRO A 108 -6.57 1.77 -10.58
C PRO A 108 -7.31 3.10 -10.38
N PHE A 109 -8.64 3.08 -10.37
CA PHE A 109 -9.45 4.28 -10.20
C PHE A 109 -9.85 4.45 -8.75
N ILE A 110 -9.55 5.62 -8.19
CA ILE A 110 -9.87 5.92 -6.79
C ILE A 110 -11.36 6.23 -6.61
N PRO A 111 -11.96 5.89 -5.46
CA PRO A 111 -13.32 6.28 -5.13
C PRO A 111 -13.53 7.78 -5.28
N GLY A 112 -14.66 8.16 -5.91
CA GLY A 112 -14.99 9.56 -6.21
C GLY A 112 -14.42 10.08 -7.51
N SER A 113 -13.56 9.35 -8.23
CA SER A 113 -13.19 9.71 -9.61
C SER A 113 -14.28 9.32 -10.60
N TRP A 114 -14.30 10.00 -11.75
CA TRP A 114 -15.30 9.76 -12.80
C TRP A 114 -15.25 8.35 -13.39
N ALA A 115 -14.10 7.68 -13.30
CA ALA A 115 -13.90 6.33 -13.85
C ALA A 115 -14.08 5.22 -12.78
N TYR A 116 -14.36 5.59 -11.53
CA TYR A 116 -14.57 4.61 -10.47
C TYR A 116 -15.90 3.88 -10.61
N ASN A 117 -15.85 2.56 -10.62
CA ASN A 117 -17.04 1.73 -10.63
C ASN A 117 -17.35 1.17 -9.21
N PRO A 118 -18.36 1.67 -8.51
CA PRO A 118 -18.70 1.22 -7.16
C PRO A 118 -19.30 -0.19 -7.12
N ALA A 119 -19.74 -0.74 -8.26
CA ALA A 119 -20.23 -2.10 -8.33
C ALA A 119 -19.13 -3.19 -8.30
N VAL A 120 -17.86 -2.78 -8.44
CA VAL A 120 -16.72 -3.69 -8.31
C VAL A 120 -16.35 -3.81 -6.85
N GLU A 121 -16.60 -4.98 -6.26
CA GLU A 121 -16.25 -5.26 -4.87
C GLU A 121 -14.80 -5.73 -4.73
N ALA A 122 -14.14 -5.28 -3.67
CA ALA A 122 -12.82 -5.79 -3.31
C ALA A 122 -12.95 -7.22 -2.73
N ALA A 123 -12.08 -8.12 -3.16
CA ALA A 123 -11.95 -9.40 -2.47
C ALA A 123 -11.58 -9.16 -1.00
N GLY A 124 -12.41 -9.67 -0.10
CA GLY A 124 -12.15 -9.66 1.34
C GLY A 124 -10.98 -10.58 1.71
N TYR A 125 -10.49 -10.45 2.93
CA TYR A 125 -9.55 -11.43 3.49
C TYR A 125 -10.30 -12.72 3.84
N ASP A 126 -9.92 -13.82 3.20
CA ASP A 126 -10.50 -15.14 3.39
C ASP A 126 -9.43 -16.22 3.15
N PRO A 127 -8.65 -16.58 4.18
CA PRO A 127 -7.59 -17.57 4.05
C PRO A 127 -8.10 -18.98 3.75
N LEU A 128 -9.34 -19.33 4.13
CA LEU A 128 -9.93 -20.63 3.80
C LEU A 128 -10.20 -20.72 2.31
N LYS A 129 -10.79 -19.67 1.75
CA LYS A 129 -11.02 -19.60 0.29
C LYS A 129 -9.69 -19.53 -0.48
N ALA A 130 -8.68 -18.86 0.05
CA ALA A 130 -7.35 -18.86 -0.54
C ALA A 130 -6.78 -20.28 -0.65
N ARG A 131 -6.82 -21.06 0.44
CA ARG A 131 -6.39 -22.48 0.43
C ARG A 131 -7.19 -23.35 -0.53
N GLN A 132 -8.51 -23.19 -0.58
CA GLN A 132 -9.36 -23.92 -1.52
C GLN A 132 -8.97 -23.64 -2.98
N LEU A 133 -8.69 -22.38 -3.33
CA LEU A 133 -8.26 -22.00 -4.67
C LEU A 133 -6.87 -22.55 -5.01
N LEU A 134 -5.94 -22.57 -4.03
CA LEU A 134 -4.62 -23.17 -4.23
C LEU A 134 -4.74 -24.70 -4.43
N ALA A 135 -5.55 -25.38 -3.64
CA ALA A 135 -5.81 -26.81 -3.81
C ALA A 135 -6.43 -27.12 -5.19
N GLN A 136 -7.41 -26.32 -5.65
CA GLN A 136 -7.96 -26.43 -7.00
C GLN A 136 -6.91 -26.21 -8.11
N ALA A 137 -5.88 -25.40 -7.84
CA ALA A 137 -4.74 -25.20 -8.73
C ALA A 137 -3.66 -26.29 -8.60
N GLY A 138 -3.88 -27.28 -7.70
CA GLY A 138 -2.99 -28.42 -7.44
C GLY A 138 -1.83 -28.07 -6.49
N TRP A 139 -1.97 -27.04 -5.67
CA TRP A 139 -1.02 -26.67 -4.63
C TRP A 139 -1.54 -27.13 -3.27
N GLU A 140 -0.92 -28.17 -2.73
CA GLU A 140 -1.26 -28.76 -1.43
C GLU A 140 0.01 -29.12 -0.67
N ASP A 141 -0.09 -29.38 0.63
CA ASP A 141 1.00 -29.89 1.46
C ASP A 141 0.97 -31.42 1.37
N HIS A 142 1.70 -31.97 0.38
CA HIS A 142 1.65 -33.42 0.11
C HIS A 142 2.56 -34.24 1.02
N ASP A 143 3.62 -33.67 1.53
CA ASP A 143 4.60 -34.33 2.40
C ASP A 143 4.45 -33.97 3.89
N HIS A 144 3.47 -33.10 4.20
CA HIS A 144 3.12 -32.67 5.56
C HIS A 144 4.24 -31.92 6.28
N ASP A 145 5.06 -31.18 5.54
CA ASP A 145 6.12 -30.33 6.09
C ASP A 145 5.63 -28.92 6.47
N GLY A 146 4.37 -28.61 6.16
CA GLY A 146 3.72 -27.31 6.43
C GLY A 146 3.81 -26.32 5.28
N TRP A 147 4.45 -26.69 4.17
CA TRP A 147 4.55 -25.87 2.97
C TRP A 147 3.73 -26.47 1.83
N LEU A 148 3.17 -25.61 0.99
CA LEU A 148 2.46 -26.10 -0.19
C LEU A 148 3.46 -26.45 -1.28
N ASP A 149 3.22 -27.58 -1.94
CA ASP A 149 3.97 -28.03 -3.10
C ASP A 149 3.06 -28.48 -4.24
N LYS A 150 3.65 -28.60 -5.41
CA LYS A 150 3.02 -29.16 -6.60
C LYS A 150 4.08 -29.86 -7.43
N GLU A 151 3.88 -31.17 -7.70
CA GLU A 151 4.84 -31.99 -8.46
C GLU A 151 6.26 -31.91 -7.88
N GLY A 152 6.38 -31.93 -6.55
CA GLY A 152 7.65 -31.83 -5.83
C GLY A 152 8.32 -30.44 -5.88
N LYS A 153 7.62 -29.40 -6.31
CA LYS A 153 8.12 -28.03 -6.33
C LYS A 153 7.41 -27.20 -5.25
N PRO A 154 8.15 -26.55 -4.36
CA PRO A 154 7.54 -25.76 -3.29
C PRO A 154 6.84 -24.51 -3.84
N PHE A 155 5.76 -24.10 -3.19
CA PHE A 155 5.07 -22.83 -3.46
C PHE A 155 5.92 -21.68 -2.92
N SER A 156 6.80 -21.16 -3.76
CA SER A 156 7.76 -20.13 -3.34
C SER A 156 7.89 -19.04 -4.39
N PHE A 157 7.96 -17.79 -3.94
CA PHE A 157 8.21 -16.64 -4.79
C PHE A 157 8.86 -15.50 -4.02
N THR A 158 9.46 -14.58 -4.76
CA THR A 158 10.11 -13.39 -4.20
C THR A 158 9.29 -12.13 -4.49
N ILE A 159 9.07 -11.33 -3.45
CA ILE A 159 8.50 -9.98 -3.60
C ILE A 159 9.66 -8.99 -3.67
N ILE A 160 9.69 -8.18 -4.72
CA ILE A 160 10.67 -7.10 -4.88
C ILE A 160 10.01 -5.74 -4.65
N SER A 161 10.76 -4.82 -4.06
CA SER A 161 10.34 -3.44 -3.83
C SER A 161 11.49 -2.48 -4.11
N ASN A 162 11.19 -1.22 -4.35
CA ASN A 162 12.22 -0.19 -4.46
C ASN A 162 12.87 0.08 -3.09
N GLN A 163 14.17 0.35 -3.13
CA GLN A 163 14.93 0.75 -1.95
C GLN A 163 14.39 2.08 -1.37
N GLY A 164 14.46 2.22 -0.05
CA GLY A 164 14.08 3.45 0.65
C GLY A 164 12.60 3.68 0.87
N ASN A 165 11.72 2.76 0.44
CA ASN A 165 10.29 2.83 0.73
C ASN A 165 9.90 1.85 1.85
N GLU A 166 9.99 2.32 3.09
CA GLU A 166 9.70 1.49 4.27
C GLU A 166 8.26 0.98 4.33
N GLU A 167 7.28 1.74 3.85
CA GLU A 167 5.88 1.31 3.84
C GLU A 167 5.69 0.08 2.95
N ARG A 168 6.31 0.05 1.78
CA ARG A 168 6.29 -1.11 0.88
C ARG A 168 7.03 -2.31 1.47
N VAL A 169 8.17 -2.08 2.11
CA VAL A 169 8.94 -3.15 2.77
C VAL A 169 8.12 -3.76 3.90
N ARG A 170 7.51 -2.95 4.77
CA ARG A 170 6.63 -3.42 5.85
C ARG A 170 5.40 -4.17 5.30
N THR A 171 4.81 -3.68 4.22
CA THR A 171 3.71 -4.38 3.54
C THR A 171 4.15 -5.75 3.05
N ALA A 172 5.30 -5.86 2.39
CA ALA A 172 5.85 -7.13 1.92
C ALA A 172 6.12 -8.10 3.09
N GLN A 173 6.65 -7.61 4.21
CA GLN A 173 6.87 -8.41 5.42
C GLN A 173 5.57 -8.94 6.04
N ILE A 174 4.47 -8.16 6.01
CA ILE A 174 3.15 -8.62 6.46
C ILE A 174 2.67 -9.74 5.54
N ILE A 175 2.78 -9.56 4.22
CA ILE A 175 2.38 -10.57 3.24
C ILE A 175 3.20 -11.86 3.41
N GLN A 176 4.51 -11.77 3.64
CA GLN A 176 5.40 -12.91 3.83
C GLN A 176 5.02 -13.80 5.03
N ARG A 177 4.38 -13.24 6.05
CA ARG A 177 4.01 -13.96 7.27
C ARG A 177 2.68 -14.69 7.18
N ARG A 178 1.99 -14.55 6.06
CA ARG A 178 0.66 -15.13 5.82
C ARG A 178 0.72 -16.36 4.93
#